data_32100b5f1400c63c4db30440d01d0ece
#
_entry.id   32100b5f1400c63c4db30440d01d0ece
#
_cell.length_a   1.000
_cell.length_b   1.000
_cell.length_c   1.000
_cell.angle_alpha   90.00
_cell.angle_beta   90.00
_cell.angle_gamma   90.00
#
_symmetry.space_group_name_H-M   'P 1'
#
loop_
_entity.id
_entity.type
_entity.pdbx_description
1 polymer ?
#
loop_
_entity_poly.entity_id
_entity_poly.type
_entity_poly.pdbx_seq_one_letter_code
_entity_poly.pdbx_strand_id
1 'polypeptide(L)'
;MRSLIGRRRLLKYAAAGLSVAATSGVRAQTAVQPRPKQAPPDEYAVSSAVSIDVNARPIASFDTRDRARVRFGALEFRSGLILTSRFRGFGGLSGLRLDAKGERFIAISDKGGWFTGRIVYKGREMTGLDDVEAAPMLGPDGKPITSRGWFDTEALALDGSLVFVGIERVNQILRFDFAKGFTRAPGEPVQLPPGARRLPYNKGIEALVMVPKGQPMAGSLIAISERGLDAQGNIAAFLIGGKTPGPFSVRRSESFDVSDAVLLPSGDLLLLERKFSWLGGIGIRIRRIPLASVTPGAVVDGPPIFSADLGNEVDNLEAIDAHVTPEGETVLTLVSDDNFSLIQRNLLLQFTLVE
;
A
#
# COMPACT_ATOMS: atom_id res chain seq x y z
N MET A 1 -90.81 21.81 -3.24
CA MET A 1 -91.05 23.09 -3.93
C MET A 1 -89.84 23.38 -4.80
N ARG A 2 -90.06 23.27 -6.05
CA ARG A 2 -89.72 24.16 -7.20
C ARG A 2 -88.25 24.53 -7.33
N SER A 3 -87.55 23.99 -8.40
CA SER A 3 -87.54 24.50 -9.79
C SER A 3 -86.50 25.60 -9.91
N LEU A 4 -85.61 25.66 -10.85
CA LEU A 4 -85.56 25.61 -12.31
C LEU A 4 -84.05 25.66 -12.79
N ILE A 5 -83.64 24.81 -13.61
CA ILE A 5 -83.28 24.93 -15.03
C ILE A 5 -82.46 26.16 -15.41
N GLY A 6 -81.35 25.90 -16.01
CA GLY A 6 -80.60 26.88 -16.76
C GLY A 6 -79.52 26.23 -17.63
N ARG A 7 -79.89 25.79 -18.80
CA ARG A 7 -78.98 25.33 -19.90
C ARG A 7 -78.21 26.52 -20.46
N ARG A 8 -76.91 26.33 -20.85
CA ARG A 8 -76.34 26.75 -22.16
C ARG A 8 -74.93 26.33 -22.30
N ARG A 9 -74.75 25.43 -23.24
CA ARG A 9 -73.90 25.41 -24.47
C ARG A 9 -72.38 25.42 -24.29
N LEU A 10 -71.83 24.26 -24.57
CA LEU A 10 -70.85 23.92 -25.59
C LEU A 10 -69.88 25.03 -26.03
N LEU A 11 -68.62 24.82 -25.74
CA LEU A 11 -67.55 25.07 -26.70
C LEU A 11 -66.44 24.00 -26.53
N LYS A 12 -66.22 23.25 -27.59
CA LYS A 12 -65.14 22.26 -27.74
C LYS A 12 -63.85 23.01 -27.96
N TYR A 13 -62.85 22.80 -27.10
CA TYR A 13 -61.45 22.97 -27.48
C TYR A 13 -60.71 21.70 -27.10
N ALA A 14 -60.24 21.05 -28.14
CA ALA A 14 -59.28 19.97 -28.03
C ALA A 14 -57.95 20.58 -27.56
N ALA A 15 -57.53 20.30 -26.33
CA ALA A 15 -56.13 20.53 -25.92
C ALA A 15 -55.45 19.17 -25.90
N ALA A 16 -54.55 18.98 -26.81
CA ALA A 16 -53.65 17.84 -26.85
C ALA A 16 -52.77 17.88 -25.58
N GLY A 17 -53.02 16.98 -24.66
CA GLY A 17 -52.18 16.77 -23.49
C GLY A 17 -50.88 16.11 -23.92
N LEU A 18 -49.78 16.87 -24.01
CA LEU A 18 -48.43 16.31 -24.01
C LEU A 18 -48.15 15.77 -22.61
N SER A 19 -48.27 14.46 -22.46
CA SER A 19 -47.76 13.74 -21.30
C SER A 19 -46.21 13.71 -21.41
N VAL A 20 -45.55 14.64 -20.77
CA VAL A 20 -44.10 14.53 -20.54
C VAL A 20 -43.94 13.45 -19.49
N ALA A 21 -43.64 12.24 -19.93
CA ALA A 21 -43.08 11.18 -19.09
C ALA A 21 -41.68 11.63 -18.65
N ALA A 22 -41.59 12.13 -17.41
CA ALA A 22 -40.29 12.32 -16.76
C ALA A 22 -39.69 10.94 -16.49
N THR A 23 -38.98 10.40 -17.46
CA THR A 23 -38.05 9.30 -17.22
C THR A 23 -36.91 9.85 -16.39
N SER A 24 -36.94 9.62 -15.10
CA SER A 24 -35.81 9.73 -14.20
C SER A 24 -34.76 8.72 -14.64
N GLY A 25 -33.97 9.11 -15.63
CA GLY A 25 -32.77 8.40 -16.02
C GLY A 25 -31.79 8.52 -14.85
N VAL A 26 -31.77 7.50 -14.00
CA VAL A 26 -30.62 7.21 -13.16
C VAL A 26 -29.46 7.01 -14.12
N ARG A 27 -28.69 8.07 -14.38
CA ARG A 27 -27.38 7.94 -14.98
C ARG A 27 -26.55 7.12 -14.00
N ALA A 28 -26.40 5.83 -14.30
CA ALA A 28 -25.33 5.06 -13.71
C ALA A 28 -24.05 5.87 -13.97
N GLN A 29 -23.47 6.41 -12.91
CA GLN A 29 -22.11 6.90 -12.94
C GLN A 29 -21.27 5.69 -13.36
N THR A 30 -20.88 5.65 -14.60
CA THR A 30 -19.81 4.76 -15.07
C THR A 30 -18.63 5.09 -14.20
N ALA A 31 -18.32 4.20 -13.26
CA ALA A 31 -17.09 4.24 -12.50
C ALA A 31 -15.97 4.37 -13.54
N VAL A 32 -15.23 5.47 -13.46
CA VAL A 32 -14.03 5.66 -14.27
C VAL A 32 -13.13 4.49 -13.88
N GLN A 33 -13.04 3.50 -14.77
CA GLN A 33 -12.09 2.41 -14.58
C GLN A 33 -10.70 3.03 -14.51
N PRO A 34 -9.89 2.72 -13.49
CA PRO A 34 -8.51 3.19 -13.47
C PRO A 34 -7.85 2.76 -14.78
N ARG A 35 -7.09 3.64 -15.40
CA ARG A 35 -6.30 3.31 -16.57
C ARG A 35 -5.46 2.07 -16.25
N PRO A 36 -5.43 1.05 -17.16
CA PRO A 36 -4.53 -0.08 -16.95
C PRO A 36 -3.13 0.46 -16.69
N LYS A 37 -2.49 0.04 -15.59
CA LYS A 37 -1.08 0.38 -15.34
C LYS A 37 -0.30 0.03 -16.60
N GLN A 38 0.58 0.92 -17.04
CA GLN A 38 1.35 0.73 -18.28
C GLN A 38 2.22 -0.53 -18.16
N ALA A 39 2.47 -1.19 -19.28
CA ALA A 39 3.42 -2.28 -19.34
C ALA A 39 4.77 -1.84 -18.77
N PRO A 40 5.47 -2.72 -18.02
CA PRO A 40 6.76 -2.38 -17.42
C PRO A 40 7.74 -1.88 -18.48
N PRO A 41 8.65 -0.95 -18.10
CA PRO A 41 9.72 -0.52 -18.99
C PRO A 41 10.59 -1.70 -19.43
N ASP A 42 11.17 -1.61 -20.63
CA ASP A 42 12.10 -2.62 -21.18
C ASP A 42 13.35 -2.85 -20.27
N GLU A 43 13.63 -1.91 -19.35
CA GLU A 43 14.72 -2.03 -18.37
C GLU A 43 14.62 -3.29 -17.49
N TYR A 44 13.41 -3.80 -17.23
CA TYR A 44 13.20 -5.06 -16.50
C TYR A 44 13.19 -6.31 -17.40
N ALA A 45 13.38 -6.13 -18.70
CA ALA A 45 13.55 -7.26 -19.63
C ALA A 45 14.92 -7.94 -19.53
N VAL A 46 15.92 -7.28 -18.91
CA VAL A 46 17.24 -7.86 -18.67
C VAL A 46 17.23 -8.75 -17.42
N SER A 47 17.89 -9.89 -17.51
CA SER A 47 17.94 -10.91 -16.46
C SER A 47 19.08 -10.74 -15.44
N SER A 48 19.69 -9.56 -15.37
CA SER A 48 20.84 -9.28 -14.49
C SER A 48 20.64 -8.01 -13.68
N ALA A 49 21.25 -7.96 -12.48
CA ALA A 49 21.33 -6.73 -11.72
C ALA A 49 22.15 -5.67 -12.43
N VAL A 50 21.75 -4.42 -12.27
CA VAL A 50 22.49 -3.25 -12.72
C VAL A 50 22.68 -2.28 -11.55
N SER A 51 23.88 -1.74 -11.38
CA SER A 51 24.13 -0.65 -10.44
C SER A 51 23.51 0.64 -10.99
N ILE A 52 22.85 1.37 -10.13
CA ILE A 52 22.16 2.62 -10.49
C ILE A 52 22.53 3.76 -9.54
N ASP A 53 22.61 4.96 -10.07
CA ASP A 53 22.75 6.17 -9.26
C ASP A 53 21.39 6.68 -8.82
N VAL A 54 21.22 6.92 -7.52
CA VAL A 54 20.04 7.54 -6.94
C VAL A 54 20.44 8.86 -6.27
N ASN A 55 19.94 9.96 -6.81
CA ASN A 55 20.11 11.27 -6.20
C ASN A 55 19.11 11.42 -5.05
N ALA A 56 19.60 11.97 -3.94
CA ALA A 56 18.80 12.22 -2.76
C ALA A 56 18.84 13.71 -2.38
N ARG A 57 17.68 14.32 -2.23
CA ARG A 57 17.55 15.70 -1.77
C ARG A 57 16.90 15.71 -0.38
N PRO A 58 17.56 16.29 0.65
CA PRO A 58 17.02 16.33 2.00
C PRO A 58 15.70 17.12 2.09
N ILE A 59 14.82 16.65 2.96
CA ILE A 59 13.60 17.32 3.40
C ILE A 59 13.91 17.96 4.75
N ALA A 60 13.89 19.30 4.79
CA ALA A 60 14.29 20.06 5.97
C ALA A 60 13.26 20.03 7.11
N SER A 61 11.98 19.81 6.81
CA SER A 61 10.89 19.75 7.78
C SER A 61 9.75 18.95 7.20
N PHE A 62 9.06 18.18 8.04
CA PHE A 62 7.89 17.41 7.61
C PHE A 62 6.63 18.29 7.55
N ASP A 63 6.48 19.27 8.43
CA ASP A 63 5.39 20.25 8.34
C ASP A 63 5.78 21.40 7.40
N THR A 64 4.98 21.62 6.36
CA THR A 64 5.25 22.66 5.35
C THR A 64 4.91 24.06 5.83
N ARG A 65 4.06 24.19 6.87
CA ARG A 65 3.55 25.44 7.43
C ARG A 65 4.28 25.85 8.69
N ASP A 66 4.63 24.87 9.55
CA ASP A 66 5.39 25.08 10.80
C ASP A 66 6.65 24.21 10.78
N ARG A 67 7.75 24.79 10.34
CA ARG A 67 9.04 24.07 10.24
C ARG A 67 9.65 23.68 11.60
N ALA A 68 9.19 24.27 12.69
CA ALA A 68 9.64 23.93 14.03
C ALA A 68 8.91 22.72 14.62
N ARG A 69 7.78 22.34 14.01
CA ARG A 69 7.02 21.18 14.44
C ARG A 69 7.71 19.90 14.04
N VAL A 70 8.11 19.12 15.03
CA VAL A 70 8.78 17.81 14.84
C VAL A 70 7.90 16.64 15.26
N ARG A 71 6.88 16.85 16.12
CA ARG A 71 6.02 15.79 16.65
C ARG A 71 4.66 15.72 15.96
N PHE A 72 4.26 14.52 15.55
CA PHE A 72 3.04 14.21 14.80
C PHE A 72 2.38 12.97 15.43
N GLY A 73 1.48 13.18 16.40
CA GLY A 73 0.93 12.10 17.22
C GLY A 73 2.02 11.43 18.07
N ALA A 74 2.16 10.12 17.92
CA ALA A 74 3.21 9.33 18.57
C ALA A 74 4.53 9.27 17.76
N LEU A 75 4.67 10.02 16.68
CA LEU A 75 5.87 10.01 15.85
C LEU A 75 6.61 11.34 15.92
N GLU A 76 7.94 11.29 15.98
CA GLU A 76 8.85 12.43 15.87
C GLU A 76 9.65 12.33 14.56
N PHE A 77 9.58 13.35 13.72
CA PHE A 77 10.31 13.39 12.45
C PHE A 77 11.82 13.42 12.67
N ARG A 78 12.54 12.49 12.04
CA ARG A 78 14.02 12.40 12.09
C ARG A 78 14.67 13.05 10.89
N SER A 79 14.28 12.59 9.73
CA SER A 79 14.80 13.05 8.43
C SER A 79 13.94 12.55 7.28
N GLY A 80 14.11 13.16 6.13
CA GLY A 80 13.48 12.72 4.89
C GLY A 80 14.32 13.03 3.67
N LEU A 81 14.14 12.23 2.63
CA LEU A 81 14.79 12.39 1.33
C LEU A 81 13.75 12.36 0.21
N ILE A 82 13.97 13.17 -0.82
CA ILE A 82 13.32 13.01 -2.11
C ILE A 82 14.31 12.31 -3.02
N LEU A 83 13.92 11.16 -3.56
CA LEU A 83 14.77 10.29 -4.36
C LEU A 83 14.47 10.44 -5.85
N THR A 84 15.51 10.49 -6.68
CA THR A 84 15.38 10.51 -8.14
C THR A 84 16.53 9.73 -8.78
N SER A 85 16.30 9.12 -9.95
CA SER A 85 17.32 8.43 -10.70
C SER A 85 17.16 8.67 -12.21
N ARG A 86 18.29 8.56 -12.95
CA ARG A 86 18.25 8.51 -14.41
C ARG A 86 17.86 7.13 -14.95
N PHE A 87 17.93 6.11 -14.10
CA PHE A 87 17.43 4.78 -14.44
C PHE A 87 15.89 4.84 -14.51
N ARG A 88 15.33 4.63 -15.68
CA ARG A 88 13.89 4.79 -15.94
C ARG A 88 13.01 3.81 -15.17
N GLY A 89 13.58 2.67 -14.74
CA GLY A 89 12.90 1.70 -13.90
C GLY A 89 12.80 2.11 -12.42
N PHE A 90 13.48 3.19 -11.99
CA PHE A 90 13.43 3.65 -10.60
C PHE A 90 12.16 4.46 -10.35
N GLY A 91 11.33 3.98 -9.43
CA GLY A 91 10.03 4.53 -9.10
C GLY A 91 9.00 3.42 -8.89
N GLY A 92 7.74 3.78 -8.66
CA GLY A 92 6.70 2.79 -8.39
C GLY A 92 6.99 2.00 -7.11
N LEU A 93 7.61 2.63 -6.10
CA LEU A 93 8.06 1.94 -4.88
C LEU A 93 6.86 1.55 -4.02
N SER A 94 6.57 0.27 -3.96
CA SER A 94 5.39 -0.31 -3.33
C SER A 94 5.68 -1.18 -2.11
N GLY A 95 6.94 -1.46 -1.82
CA GLY A 95 7.35 -2.22 -0.64
C GLY A 95 8.77 -1.90 -0.23
N LEU A 96 9.04 -1.88 1.07
CA LEU A 96 10.37 -1.62 1.66
C LEU A 96 10.56 -2.50 2.88
N ARG A 97 11.75 -3.10 3.03
CA ARG A 97 12.20 -3.73 4.29
C ARG A 97 13.66 -3.41 4.52
N LEU A 98 14.02 -3.23 5.78
CA LEU A 98 15.36 -2.89 6.22
C LEU A 98 16.00 -4.05 6.98
N ASP A 99 17.31 -4.03 7.06
CA ASP A 99 18.01 -4.89 8.00
C ASP A 99 17.83 -4.40 9.45
N ALA A 100 18.24 -5.21 10.41
CA ALA A 100 18.09 -4.89 11.84
C ALA A 100 18.80 -3.59 12.29
N LYS A 101 19.74 -3.08 11.47
CA LYS A 101 20.44 -1.82 11.74
C LYS A 101 19.77 -0.61 11.09
N GLY A 102 18.79 -0.84 10.20
CA GLY A 102 18.18 0.22 9.41
C GLY A 102 19.10 0.78 8.32
N GLU A 103 20.16 0.03 7.95
CA GLU A 103 21.16 0.51 6.99
C GLU A 103 20.94 -0.06 5.59
N ARG A 104 20.77 -1.40 5.47
CA ARG A 104 20.54 -2.05 4.19
C ARG A 104 19.07 -2.18 3.94
N PHE A 105 18.66 -1.96 2.69
CA PHE A 105 17.28 -2.09 2.29
C PHE A 105 17.10 -3.04 1.12
N ILE A 106 15.91 -3.61 1.07
CA ILE A 106 15.29 -4.20 -0.10
C ILE A 106 13.96 -3.49 -0.34
N ALA A 107 13.74 -3.07 -1.57
CA ALA A 107 12.48 -2.47 -2.00
C ALA A 107 11.98 -3.15 -3.28
N ILE A 108 10.68 -3.04 -3.52
CA ILE A 108 10.05 -3.52 -4.74
C ILE A 108 9.39 -2.37 -5.49
N SER A 109 9.29 -2.54 -6.81
CA SER A 109 8.53 -1.64 -7.67
C SER A 109 7.28 -2.36 -8.17
N ASP A 110 6.16 -1.66 -8.27
CA ASP A 110 4.92 -2.11 -8.89
C ASP A 110 5.12 -2.69 -10.32
N LYS A 111 6.25 -2.36 -10.97
CA LYS A 111 6.65 -2.90 -12.27
C LYS A 111 7.34 -4.27 -12.20
N GLY A 112 7.45 -4.89 -11.01
CA GLY A 112 8.07 -6.20 -10.85
C GLY A 112 9.59 -6.17 -10.83
N GLY A 113 10.17 -5.12 -10.27
CA GLY A 113 11.58 -4.93 -10.05
C GLY A 113 11.98 -4.99 -8.58
N TRP A 114 13.22 -5.39 -8.33
CA TRP A 114 13.91 -5.29 -7.06
C TRP A 114 14.82 -4.08 -7.03
N PHE A 115 14.88 -3.41 -5.88
CA PHE A 115 15.94 -2.48 -5.53
C PHE A 115 16.57 -2.93 -4.23
N THR A 116 17.90 -2.98 -4.19
CA THR A 116 18.68 -3.17 -2.96
C THR A 116 19.69 -2.05 -2.84
N GLY A 117 20.15 -1.77 -1.63
CA GLY A 117 21.13 -0.71 -1.41
C GLY A 117 21.34 -0.44 0.06
N ARG A 118 21.96 0.69 0.34
CA ARG A 118 22.28 1.15 1.67
C ARG A 118 21.86 2.59 1.86
N ILE A 119 21.23 2.88 3.00
CA ILE A 119 20.93 4.24 3.44
C ILE A 119 22.20 4.80 4.07
N VAL A 120 22.62 6.00 3.65
CA VAL A 120 23.77 6.71 4.18
C VAL A 120 23.29 7.69 5.23
N TYR A 121 23.91 7.63 6.42
CA TYR A 121 23.58 8.47 7.55
C TYR A 121 24.72 9.43 7.92
N LYS A 122 24.34 10.59 8.45
CA LYS A 122 25.21 11.50 9.20
C LYS A 122 24.56 11.75 10.56
N GLY A 123 25.07 11.08 11.59
CA GLY A 123 24.37 11.01 12.89
C GLY A 123 23.04 10.29 12.74
N ARG A 124 21.93 10.97 13.09
CA ARG A 124 20.57 10.42 12.99
C ARG A 124 19.87 10.69 11.64
N GLU A 125 20.48 11.52 10.79
CA GLU A 125 19.85 11.99 9.55
C GLU A 125 20.30 11.16 8.34
N MET A 126 19.34 10.76 7.51
CA MET A 126 19.62 10.20 6.19
C MET A 126 20.17 11.29 5.28
N THR A 127 21.25 10.98 4.55
CA THR A 127 21.89 11.92 3.62
C THR A 127 21.89 11.45 2.18
N GLY A 128 21.62 10.16 1.95
CA GLY A 128 21.63 9.58 0.61
C GLY A 128 21.41 8.08 0.61
N LEU A 129 21.48 7.51 -0.58
CA LEU A 129 21.57 6.07 -0.81
C LEU A 129 22.89 5.74 -1.49
N ASP A 130 23.41 4.54 -1.23
CA ASP A 130 24.66 4.03 -1.79
C ASP A 130 24.53 2.55 -2.15
N ASP A 131 25.41 2.05 -3.01
CA ASP A 131 25.42 0.64 -3.46
C ASP A 131 24.05 0.20 -4.01
N VAL A 132 23.33 1.09 -4.73
CA VAL A 132 22.00 0.76 -5.21
C VAL A 132 22.07 -0.11 -6.45
N GLU A 133 21.41 -1.26 -6.39
CA GLU A 133 21.24 -2.17 -7.51
C GLU A 133 19.77 -2.36 -7.84
N ALA A 134 19.46 -2.46 -9.13
CA ALA A 134 18.15 -2.80 -9.66
C ALA A 134 18.20 -4.15 -10.38
N ALA A 135 17.18 -4.98 -10.21
CA ALA A 135 17.07 -6.28 -10.89
C ALA A 135 15.60 -6.63 -11.16
N PRO A 136 15.30 -7.42 -12.21
CA PRO A 136 13.96 -7.94 -12.42
C PRO A 136 13.62 -9.03 -11.39
N MET A 137 12.36 -9.13 -10.99
CA MET A 137 11.86 -10.32 -10.28
C MET A 137 11.73 -11.48 -11.26
N LEU A 138 12.17 -12.67 -10.85
CA LEU A 138 12.07 -13.87 -11.66
C LEU A 138 10.84 -14.70 -11.27
N GLY A 139 10.08 -15.12 -12.27
CA GLY A 139 8.98 -16.05 -12.09
C GLY A 139 9.45 -17.50 -11.86
N PRO A 140 8.50 -18.43 -11.70
CA PRO A 140 8.81 -19.85 -11.46
C PRO A 140 9.62 -20.51 -12.58
N ASP A 141 9.61 -19.95 -13.77
CA ASP A 141 10.37 -20.42 -14.94
C ASP A 141 11.76 -19.74 -15.06
N GLY A 142 12.17 -18.95 -14.08
CA GLY A 142 13.42 -18.21 -14.07
C GLY A 142 13.47 -17.02 -15.05
N LYS A 143 12.35 -16.64 -15.67
CA LYS A 143 12.24 -15.44 -16.52
C LYS A 143 11.64 -14.29 -15.71
N PRO A 144 11.86 -13.03 -16.11
CA PRO A 144 11.18 -11.89 -15.48
C PRO A 144 9.67 -12.12 -15.39
N ILE A 145 9.07 -11.82 -14.22
CA ILE A 145 7.62 -12.00 -14.01
C ILE A 145 6.80 -11.19 -15.00
N THR A 146 7.34 -10.08 -15.47
CA THR A 146 6.73 -9.22 -16.48
C THR A 146 6.50 -9.93 -17.81
N SER A 147 7.34 -10.92 -18.18
CA SER A 147 7.16 -11.72 -19.38
C SER A 147 5.87 -12.56 -19.36
N ARG A 148 5.31 -12.78 -18.16
CA ARG A 148 4.01 -13.44 -17.94
C ARG A 148 2.86 -12.44 -17.81
N GLY A 149 3.13 -11.15 -17.94
CA GLY A 149 2.17 -10.09 -17.61
C GLY A 149 1.91 -9.98 -16.11
N TRP A 150 2.80 -10.52 -15.26
CA TRP A 150 2.76 -10.37 -13.82
C TRP A 150 3.57 -9.13 -13.45
N PHE A 151 2.92 -8.16 -12.95
CA PHE A 151 3.43 -6.91 -12.38
C PHE A 151 2.37 -6.45 -11.37
N ASP A 152 2.45 -5.24 -10.85
CA ASP A 152 1.59 -4.82 -9.75
C ASP A 152 1.98 -5.56 -8.47
N THR A 153 3.30 -5.53 -8.18
CA THR A 153 3.86 -6.10 -6.94
C THR A 153 3.72 -5.06 -5.86
N GLU A 154 2.89 -5.33 -4.83
CA GLU A 154 2.43 -4.30 -3.89
C GLU A 154 2.76 -4.63 -2.42
N ALA A 155 3.13 -5.84 -2.11
CA ALA A 155 3.36 -6.27 -0.73
C ALA A 155 4.68 -7.02 -0.58
N LEU A 156 5.40 -6.78 0.52
CA LEU A 156 6.71 -7.36 0.79
C LEU A 156 6.81 -7.85 2.25
N ALA A 157 7.31 -9.08 2.46
CA ALA A 157 7.68 -9.58 3.79
C ALA A 157 8.96 -10.38 3.75
N LEU A 158 9.70 -10.42 4.87
CA LEU A 158 10.95 -11.17 5.03
C LEU A 158 10.83 -12.23 6.14
N ASP A 159 11.48 -13.38 5.94
CA ASP A 159 11.73 -14.40 6.97
C ASP A 159 13.14 -14.97 6.76
N GLY A 160 14.12 -14.34 7.37
CA GLY A 160 15.53 -14.65 7.12
C GLY A 160 15.90 -14.40 5.65
N SER A 161 16.32 -15.43 4.92
CA SER A 161 16.60 -15.35 3.49
C SER A 161 15.37 -15.48 2.60
N LEU A 162 14.23 -15.82 3.17
CA LEU A 162 12.98 -15.95 2.40
C LEU A 162 12.31 -14.59 2.26
N VAL A 163 11.94 -14.27 1.04
CA VAL A 163 11.25 -13.03 0.67
C VAL A 163 9.90 -13.38 0.07
N PHE A 164 8.84 -12.75 0.55
CA PHE A 164 7.48 -12.95 0.07
C PHE A 164 7.00 -11.67 -0.59
N VAL A 165 6.45 -11.78 -1.80
CA VAL A 165 5.94 -10.64 -2.58
C VAL A 165 4.51 -10.93 -3.01
N GLY A 166 3.60 -10.00 -2.69
CA GLY A 166 2.24 -10.00 -3.20
C GLY A 166 2.19 -9.41 -4.60
N ILE A 167 1.52 -10.09 -5.52
CA ILE A 167 1.24 -9.61 -6.88
C ILE A 167 -0.27 -9.39 -6.98
N GLU A 168 -0.67 -8.14 -6.91
CA GLU A 168 -2.08 -7.76 -6.83
C GLU A 168 -2.86 -8.18 -8.08
N ARG A 169 -2.27 -7.94 -9.24
CA ARG A 169 -2.91 -8.19 -10.54
C ARG A 169 -3.44 -9.62 -10.73
N VAL A 170 -2.78 -10.58 -10.10
CA VAL A 170 -3.11 -12.01 -10.22
C VAL A 170 -3.50 -12.64 -8.89
N ASN A 171 -3.64 -11.84 -7.83
CA ASN A 171 -3.94 -12.31 -6.47
C ASN A 171 -3.05 -13.50 -6.09
N GLN A 172 -1.73 -13.34 -6.21
CA GLN A 172 -0.74 -14.37 -5.95
C GLN A 172 0.33 -13.84 -5.01
N ILE A 173 0.87 -14.69 -4.13
CA ILE A 173 2.10 -14.45 -3.38
C ILE A 173 3.19 -15.34 -3.95
N LEU A 174 4.34 -14.76 -4.26
CA LEU A 174 5.56 -15.50 -4.59
C LEU A 174 6.51 -15.49 -3.41
N ARG A 175 7.19 -16.63 -3.19
CA ARG A 175 8.28 -16.80 -2.23
C ARG A 175 9.59 -16.93 -3.01
N PHE A 176 10.58 -16.16 -2.62
CA PHE A 176 11.94 -16.18 -3.16
C PHE A 176 12.92 -16.61 -2.08
N ASP A 177 13.91 -17.44 -2.41
CA ASP A 177 14.98 -17.83 -1.49
C ASP A 177 16.27 -17.07 -1.86
N PHE A 178 16.51 -15.97 -1.19
CA PHE A 178 17.68 -15.11 -1.44
C PHE A 178 19.02 -15.70 -0.97
N ALA A 179 19.02 -16.84 -0.25
CA ALA A 179 20.25 -17.60 -0.07
C ALA A 179 20.85 -18.10 -1.41
N LYS A 180 20.04 -18.19 -2.45
CA LYS A 180 20.44 -18.48 -3.83
C LYS A 180 20.95 -17.26 -4.61
N GLY A 181 20.97 -16.07 -3.97
CA GLY A 181 21.25 -14.77 -4.57
C GLY A 181 20.01 -14.09 -5.13
N PHE A 182 19.82 -12.79 -4.79
CA PHE A 182 18.56 -12.07 -5.08
C PHE A 182 18.24 -11.97 -6.58
N THR A 183 19.25 -11.95 -7.45
CA THR A 183 19.09 -11.90 -8.90
C THR A 183 18.84 -13.26 -9.55
N ARG A 184 18.95 -14.36 -8.80
CA ARG A 184 18.85 -15.74 -9.31
C ARG A 184 17.72 -16.54 -8.68
N ALA A 185 17.12 -16.04 -7.61
CA ALA A 185 16.03 -16.72 -6.93
C ALA A 185 14.76 -16.66 -7.77
N PRO A 186 14.25 -17.79 -8.30
CA PRO A 186 12.94 -17.79 -8.94
C PRO A 186 11.85 -17.71 -7.86
N GLY A 187 10.78 -17.02 -8.17
CA GLY A 187 9.62 -16.92 -7.31
C GLY A 187 8.76 -18.20 -7.36
N GLU A 188 8.56 -18.83 -6.22
CA GLU A 188 7.70 -20.02 -6.07
C GLU A 188 6.32 -19.59 -5.58
N PRO A 189 5.21 -20.00 -6.24
CA PRO A 189 3.88 -19.64 -5.80
C PRO A 189 3.55 -20.19 -4.40
N VAL A 190 3.06 -19.33 -3.51
CA VAL A 190 2.54 -19.73 -2.21
C VAL A 190 1.08 -20.18 -2.37
N GLN A 191 0.71 -21.25 -1.67
CA GLN A 191 -0.68 -21.71 -1.67
C GLN A 191 -1.56 -20.74 -0.87
N LEU A 192 -2.48 -20.07 -1.54
CA LEU A 192 -3.39 -19.10 -0.93
C LEU A 192 -4.75 -19.73 -0.59
N PRO A 193 -5.41 -19.25 0.50
CA PRO A 193 -6.79 -19.62 0.78
C PRO A 193 -7.73 -19.09 -0.33
N PRO A 194 -8.89 -19.76 -0.54
CA PRO A 194 -9.82 -19.39 -1.61
C PRO A 194 -10.28 -17.93 -1.55
N GLY A 195 -10.41 -17.33 -0.35
CA GLY A 195 -10.78 -15.93 -0.17
C GLY A 195 -9.76 -14.98 -0.77
N ALA A 196 -8.46 -15.20 -0.51
CA ALA A 196 -7.38 -14.39 -1.04
C ALA A 196 -7.29 -14.44 -2.57
N ARG A 197 -7.52 -15.63 -3.17
CA ARG A 197 -7.52 -15.78 -4.64
C ARG A 197 -8.67 -15.05 -5.34
N ARG A 198 -9.74 -14.74 -4.62
CA ARG A 198 -10.95 -14.10 -5.15
C ARG A 198 -11.09 -12.64 -4.76
N LEU A 199 -10.02 -12.03 -4.25
CA LEU A 199 -10.02 -10.59 -4.02
C LEU A 199 -10.35 -9.83 -5.31
N PRO A 200 -11.09 -8.71 -5.25
CA PRO A 200 -11.42 -7.93 -6.43
C PRO A 200 -10.16 -7.41 -7.13
N TYR A 201 -10.22 -7.30 -8.44
CA TYR A 201 -9.14 -6.73 -9.23
C TYR A 201 -8.75 -5.33 -8.72
N ASN A 202 -7.46 -5.07 -8.59
CA ASN A 202 -6.90 -3.81 -8.09
C ASN A 202 -7.43 -3.45 -6.68
N LYS A 203 -7.62 -4.48 -5.85
CA LYS A 203 -8.01 -4.42 -4.43
C LYS A 203 -7.42 -5.62 -3.68
N GLY A 204 -6.31 -6.12 -4.20
CA GLY A 204 -5.65 -7.34 -3.76
C GLY A 204 -4.84 -7.16 -2.47
N ILE A 205 -3.80 -7.98 -2.33
CA ILE A 205 -2.94 -7.98 -1.15
C ILE A 205 -1.94 -6.83 -1.25
N GLU A 206 -2.04 -5.89 -0.31
CA GLU A 206 -1.18 -4.71 -0.19
C GLU A 206 -0.22 -4.78 1.00
N ALA A 207 -0.53 -5.58 2.03
CA ALA A 207 0.36 -5.73 3.16
C ALA A 207 0.69 -7.20 3.42
N LEU A 208 1.96 -7.49 3.66
CA LEU A 208 2.47 -8.79 4.07
C LEU A 208 3.35 -8.64 5.31
N VAL A 209 3.08 -9.45 6.33
CA VAL A 209 3.89 -9.50 7.55
C VAL A 209 4.14 -10.94 7.96
N MET A 210 5.40 -11.35 8.04
CA MET A 210 5.78 -12.64 8.60
C MET A 210 5.86 -12.52 10.11
N VAL A 211 5.13 -13.39 10.81
CA VAL A 211 5.15 -13.42 12.28
C VAL A 211 6.36 -14.24 12.75
N PRO A 212 7.34 -13.61 13.44
CA PRO A 212 8.58 -14.27 13.83
C PRO A 212 8.36 -15.27 14.98
N LYS A 213 9.36 -16.12 15.19
CA LYS A 213 9.38 -17.04 16.34
C LYS A 213 9.30 -16.27 17.66
N GLY A 214 8.56 -16.82 18.63
CA GLY A 214 8.36 -16.19 19.94
C GLY A 214 7.14 -15.29 20.04
N GLN A 215 6.55 -14.89 18.94
CA GLN A 215 5.30 -14.11 18.92
C GLN A 215 4.06 -15.02 18.82
N PRO A 216 2.88 -14.57 19.26
CA PRO A 216 1.62 -15.22 18.94
C PRO A 216 1.52 -15.47 17.42
N MET A 217 1.03 -16.65 17.03
CA MET A 217 0.88 -17.08 15.62
C MET A 217 2.22 -17.16 14.83
N ALA A 218 3.33 -17.42 15.51
CA ALA A 218 4.63 -17.60 14.88
C ALA A 218 4.58 -18.52 13.65
N GLY A 219 5.23 -18.13 12.57
CA GLY A 219 5.25 -18.83 11.28
C GLY A 219 4.04 -18.60 10.40
N SER A 220 3.09 -17.74 10.82
CA SER A 220 2.01 -17.28 9.94
C SER A 220 2.47 -16.09 9.12
N LEU A 221 2.09 -16.05 7.85
CA LEU A 221 2.15 -14.88 7.01
C LEU A 221 0.79 -14.16 7.10
N ILE A 222 0.77 -12.97 7.67
CA ILE A 222 -0.39 -12.08 7.66
C ILE A 222 -0.45 -11.43 6.29
N ALA A 223 -1.60 -11.53 5.62
CA ALA A 223 -1.86 -10.89 4.34
C ALA A 223 -3.12 -10.03 4.45
N ILE A 224 -3.02 -8.75 4.16
CA ILE A 224 -4.13 -7.79 4.26
C ILE A 224 -4.38 -7.20 2.88
N SER A 225 -5.64 -7.14 2.46
CA SER A 225 -5.98 -6.54 1.16
C SER A 225 -6.05 -5.00 1.25
N GLU A 226 -5.87 -4.31 0.13
CA GLU A 226 -6.08 -2.87 0.04
C GLU A 226 -7.51 -2.51 0.42
N ARG A 227 -8.46 -3.09 -0.31
CA ARG A 227 -9.90 -2.84 -0.15
C ARG A 227 -10.76 -4.02 -0.64
N GLY A 228 -10.29 -5.25 -0.49
CA GLY A 228 -11.16 -6.41 -0.58
C GLY A 228 -12.08 -6.40 0.65
N LEU A 229 -13.37 -6.15 0.46
CA LEU A 229 -14.28 -5.98 1.61
C LEU A 229 -15.01 -7.29 1.93
N ASP A 230 -15.18 -7.55 3.23
CA ASP A 230 -16.11 -8.58 3.72
C ASP A 230 -17.57 -8.12 3.61
N ALA A 231 -18.51 -8.98 3.99
CA ALA A 231 -19.95 -8.66 3.93
C ALA A 231 -20.37 -7.51 4.85
N GLN A 232 -19.54 -7.16 5.83
CA GLN A 232 -19.77 -6.07 6.79
C GLN A 232 -19.03 -4.77 6.38
N GLY A 233 -18.31 -4.80 5.26
CA GLY A 233 -17.55 -3.64 4.75
C GLY A 233 -16.19 -3.43 5.41
N ASN A 234 -15.67 -4.43 6.15
CA ASN A 234 -14.31 -4.40 6.67
C ASN A 234 -13.32 -4.96 5.63
N ILE A 235 -12.06 -4.61 5.76
CA ILE A 235 -11.00 -5.06 4.87
C ILE A 235 -10.68 -6.53 5.15
N ALA A 236 -10.76 -7.38 4.12
CA ALA A 236 -10.45 -8.80 4.22
C ALA A 236 -8.96 -9.01 4.41
N ALA A 237 -8.63 -9.92 5.33
CA ALA A 237 -7.27 -10.31 5.65
C ALA A 237 -7.18 -11.81 5.93
N PHE A 238 -5.97 -12.36 5.89
CA PHE A 238 -5.74 -13.79 5.97
C PHE A 238 -4.50 -14.12 6.78
N LEU A 239 -4.60 -15.13 7.64
CA LEU A 239 -3.47 -15.84 8.21
C LEU A 239 -3.16 -17.01 7.29
N ILE A 240 -1.96 -17.05 6.71
CA ILE A 240 -1.51 -18.07 5.77
C ILE A 240 -0.41 -18.88 6.44
N GLY A 241 -0.54 -20.20 6.47
CA GLY A 241 0.40 -21.06 7.19
C GLY A 241 0.25 -20.96 8.71
N GLY A 242 1.33 -21.26 9.45
CA GLY A 242 1.29 -21.28 10.91
C GLY A 242 0.39 -22.37 11.49
N LYS A 243 0.07 -22.25 12.79
CA LYS A 243 -0.75 -23.25 13.50
C LYS A 243 -2.25 -23.06 13.28
N THR A 244 -2.71 -21.85 13.08
CA THR A 244 -4.13 -21.49 12.99
C THR A 244 -4.40 -20.59 11.77
N PRO A 245 -4.29 -21.14 10.54
CA PRO A 245 -4.60 -20.37 9.35
C PRO A 245 -6.10 -20.06 9.27
N GLY A 246 -6.46 -18.93 8.68
CA GLY A 246 -7.86 -18.55 8.49
C GLY A 246 -8.04 -17.10 8.12
N PRO A 247 -9.25 -16.72 7.69
CA PRO A 247 -9.59 -15.34 7.40
C PRO A 247 -9.81 -14.55 8.70
N PHE A 248 -9.53 -13.26 8.64
CA PHE A 248 -9.92 -12.25 9.61
C PHE A 248 -10.25 -10.95 8.87
N SER A 249 -10.64 -9.91 9.55
CA SER A 249 -10.92 -8.62 8.92
C SER A 249 -10.28 -7.49 9.71
N VAL A 250 -9.91 -6.42 9.00
CA VAL A 250 -9.50 -5.15 9.60
C VAL A 250 -10.65 -4.15 9.45
N ARG A 251 -11.06 -3.52 10.54
CA ARG A 251 -12.11 -2.51 10.51
C ARG A 251 -11.72 -1.36 9.58
N ARG A 252 -12.52 -1.15 8.53
CA ARG A 252 -12.36 0.00 7.64
C ARG A 252 -13.09 1.20 8.22
N SER A 253 -12.44 2.33 8.32
CA SER A 253 -13.03 3.57 8.81
C SER A 253 -12.60 4.77 7.95
N GLU A 254 -13.46 5.79 7.87
CA GLU A 254 -13.18 7.09 7.22
C GLU A 254 -12.66 6.99 5.78
N SER A 255 -13.02 5.91 5.08
CA SER A 255 -12.59 5.63 3.69
C SER A 255 -11.08 5.48 3.50
N PHE A 256 -10.34 5.14 4.56
CA PHE A 256 -8.96 4.72 4.43
C PHE A 256 -8.87 3.31 3.86
N ASP A 257 -7.87 3.08 3.02
CA ASP A 257 -7.50 1.79 2.44
C ASP A 257 -6.09 1.44 2.93
N VAL A 258 -5.78 0.15 3.00
CA VAL A 258 -4.46 -0.32 3.49
C VAL A 258 -3.42 -0.14 2.40
N SER A 259 -2.21 0.28 2.78
CA SER A 259 -1.03 0.33 1.91
C SER A 259 0.04 -0.67 2.33
N ASP A 260 0.38 -0.77 3.62
CA ASP A 260 1.36 -1.75 4.12
C ASP A 260 1.18 -1.95 5.62
N ALA A 261 1.92 -2.90 6.17
CA ALA A 261 1.97 -3.15 7.61
C ALA A 261 3.36 -3.63 8.05
N VAL A 262 3.70 -3.35 9.31
CA VAL A 262 4.92 -3.84 9.95
C VAL A 262 4.63 -4.31 11.37
N LEU A 263 5.28 -5.37 11.80
CA LEU A 263 5.21 -5.87 13.17
C LEU A 263 6.36 -5.28 13.99
N LEU A 264 6.02 -4.57 15.05
CA LEU A 264 7.00 -4.07 16.03
C LEU A 264 7.55 -5.20 16.89
N PRO A 265 8.78 -5.08 17.41
CA PRO A 265 9.30 -6.02 18.40
C PRO A 265 8.43 -6.17 19.64
N SER A 266 7.67 -5.12 20.02
CA SER A 266 6.69 -5.13 21.11
C SER A 266 5.51 -6.11 20.90
N GLY A 267 5.30 -6.58 19.66
CA GLY A 267 4.18 -7.43 19.28
C GLY A 267 2.95 -6.65 18.82
N ASP A 268 3.10 -5.37 18.48
CA ASP A 268 2.03 -4.59 17.87
C ASP A 268 2.23 -4.52 16.36
N LEU A 269 1.14 -4.67 15.61
CA LEU A 269 1.08 -4.46 14.18
C LEU A 269 0.80 -2.98 13.92
N LEU A 270 1.68 -2.30 13.21
CA LEU A 270 1.41 -0.98 12.64
C LEU A 270 0.85 -1.15 11.24
N LEU A 271 -0.29 -0.53 11.00
CA LEU A 271 -1.00 -0.56 9.72
C LEU A 271 -0.91 0.82 9.08
N LEU A 272 -0.21 0.92 7.96
CA LEU A 272 -0.17 2.11 7.13
C LEU A 272 -1.40 2.15 6.25
N GLU A 273 -2.09 3.27 6.27
CA GLU A 273 -3.32 3.47 5.53
C GLU A 273 -3.31 4.82 4.82
N ARG A 274 -3.93 4.87 3.65
CA ARG A 274 -4.09 6.09 2.86
C ARG A 274 -5.53 6.29 2.42
N LYS A 275 -5.89 7.52 2.18
CA LYS A 275 -7.12 7.90 1.47
C LYS A 275 -6.84 9.02 0.48
N PHE A 276 -7.62 9.05 -0.56
CA PHE A 276 -7.64 10.16 -1.50
C PHE A 276 -9.06 10.67 -1.68
N SER A 277 -9.23 11.98 -1.63
CA SER A 277 -10.48 12.63 -1.99
C SER A 277 -10.23 13.86 -2.84
N TRP A 278 -11.13 14.12 -3.79
CA TRP A 278 -11.02 15.27 -4.69
C TRP A 278 -11.02 16.63 -3.97
N LEU A 279 -11.69 16.73 -2.81
CA LEU A 279 -11.78 17.96 -2.03
C LEU A 279 -10.73 18.04 -0.91
N GLY A 280 -10.35 16.91 -0.32
CA GLY A 280 -9.44 16.85 0.83
C GLY A 280 -8.01 16.42 0.48
N GLY A 281 -7.74 16.07 -0.79
CA GLY A 281 -6.43 15.57 -1.19
C GLY A 281 -6.10 14.20 -0.59
N ILE A 282 -4.79 13.98 -0.36
CA ILE A 282 -4.27 12.77 0.27
C ILE A 282 -4.35 12.88 1.79
N GLY A 283 -4.71 11.78 2.43
CA GLY A 283 -4.60 11.59 3.88
C GLY A 283 -3.86 10.31 4.17
N ILE A 284 -2.93 10.35 5.10
CA ILE A 284 -2.14 9.21 5.58
C ILE A 284 -2.46 8.99 7.05
N ARG A 285 -2.52 7.72 7.46
CA ARG A 285 -2.75 7.32 8.85
C ARG A 285 -1.93 6.08 9.17
N ILE A 286 -1.44 5.98 10.41
CA ILE A 286 -0.88 4.74 10.95
C ILE A 286 -1.71 4.37 12.18
N ARG A 287 -2.27 3.14 12.18
CA ARG A 287 -2.95 2.56 13.35
C ARG A 287 -2.06 1.52 14.02
N ARG A 288 -2.21 1.40 15.36
CA ARG A 288 -1.52 0.40 16.17
C ARG A 288 -2.52 -0.67 16.61
N ILE A 289 -2.31 -1.91 16.17
CA ILE A 289 -3.20 -3.05 16.41
C ILE A 289 -2.43 -4.11 17.20
N PRO A 290 -2.88 -4.53 18.40
CA PRO A 290 -2.23 -5.61 19.13
C PRO A 290 -2.25 -6.91 18.34
N LEU A 291 -1.09 -7.54 18.09
CA LEU A 291 -1.01 -8.79 17.35
C LEU A 291 -1.86 -9.90 18.00
N ALA A 292 -1.97 -9.90 19.34
CA ALA A 292 -2.78 -10.86 20.07
C ALA A 292 -4.28 -10.82 19.69
N SER A 293 -4.76 -9.71 19.12
CA SER A 293 -6.15 -9.59 18.63
C SER A 293 -6.35 -10.23 17.26
N VAL A 294 -5.26 -10.49 16.52
CA VAL A 294 -5.32 -11.06 15.17
C VAL A 294 -5.51 -12.56 15.27
N THR A 295 -6.73 -13.01 15.14
CA THR A 295 -7.11 -14.43 15.17
C THR A 295 -8.12 -14.74 14.08
N PRO A 296 -8.24 -16.01 13.61
CA PRO A 296 -9.25 -16.36 12.62
C PRO A 296 -10.66 -15.96 13.04
N GLY A 297 -11.39 -15.28 12.17
CA GLY A 297 -12.76 -14.80 12.40
C GLY A 297 -12.85 -13.46 13.13
N ALA A 298 -11.74 -12.90 13.65
CA ALA A 298 -11.76 -11.61 14.33
C ALA A 298 -11.97 -10.44 13.35
N VAL A 299 -12.55 -9.35 13.86
CA VAL A 299 -12.49 -8.02 13.26
C VAL A 299 -11.57 -7.18 14.13
N VAL A 300 -10.36 -6.93 13.65
CA VAL A 300 -9.35 -6.17 14.40
C VAL A 300 -9.44 -4.68 14.13
N ASP A 301 -9.08 -3.88 15.13
CA ASP A 301 -9.05 -2.43 15.08
C ASP A 301 -7.97 -1.90 16.03
N GLY A 302 -7.63 -0.62 15.89
CA GLY A 302 -6.71 0.04 16.79
C GLY A 302 -6.72 1.56 16.61
N PRO A 303 -6.24 2.30 17.61
CA PRO A 303 -6.20 3.75 17.54
C PRO A 303 -5.19 4.24 16.50
N PRO A 304 -5.47 5.37 15.84
CA PRO A 304 -4.45 6.07 15.05
C PRO A 304 -3.37 6.63 15.97
N ILE A 305 -2.11 6.37 15.64
CA ILE A 305 -0.94 6.92 16.33
C ILE A 305 -0.28 8.04 15.53
N PHE A 306 -0.59 8.15 14.24
CA PHE A 306 -0.08 9.17 13.33
C PHE A 306 -1.12 9.51 12.28
N SER A 307 -1.17 10.78 11.89
CA SER A 307 -1.96 11.26 10.76
C SER A 307 -1.24 12.42 10.08
N ALA A 308 -1.31 12.46 8.75
CA ALA A 308 -0.74 13.51 7.92
C ALA A 308 -1.62 13.80 6.70
N ASP A 309 -1.51 14.99 6.16
CA ASP A 309 -2.25 15.46 4.98
C ASP A 309 -1.34 16.35 4.10
N LEU A 310 -1.93 17.04 3.10
CA LEU A 310 -1.20 17.97 2.21
C LEU A 310 -0.50 19.14 2.92
N GLY A 311 -0.72 19.34 4.21
CA GLY A 311 0.06 20.28 5.03
C GLY A 311 1.41 19.73 5.47
N ASN A 312 1.70 18.49 5.11
CA ASN A 312 2.93 17.78 5.43
C ASN A 312 3.66 17.35 4.15
N GLU A 313 4.95 17.06 4.27
CA GLU A 313 5.73 16.44 3.18
C GLU A 313 5.34 14.96 3.02
N VAL A 314 4.17 14.75 2.44
CA VAL A 314 3.63 13.42 2.10
C VAL A 314 3.39 13.30 0.61
N ASP A 315 3.35 12.06 0.16
CA ASP A 315 2.88 11.65 -1.14
C ASP A 315 2.14 10.30 -0.98
N ASN A 316 2.00 9.52 -2.01
CA ASN A 316 1.40 8.21 -2.01
C ASN A 316 2.23 7.21 -1.19
N LEU A 317 2.17 7.27 0.17
CA LEU A 317 2.95 6.38 1.03
C LEU A 317 2.44 4.94 0.90
N GLU A 318 3.32 4.05 0.42
CA GLU A 318 3.00 2.67 0.08
C GLU A 318 3.70 1.64 0.95
N ALA A 319 4.80 2.00 1.63
CA ALA A 319 5.46 1.03 2.50
C ALA A 319 5.89 1.62 3.83
N ILE A 320 5.93 0.75 4.83
CA ILE A 320 6.42 1.03 6.18
C ILE A 320 7.27 -0.12 6.68
N ASP A 321 8.44 0.20 7.27
CA ASP A 321 9.24 -0.75 8.03
C ASP A 321 9.71 -0.15 9.35
N ALA A 322 10.19 -1.00 10.26
CA ALA A 322 10.62 -0.60 11.58
C ALA A 322 11.92 -1.32 11.98
N HIS A 323 12.84 -0.57 12.59
CA HIS A 323 14.01 -1.13 13.22
C HIS A 323 14.25 -0.49 14.58
N VAL A 324 15.09 -1.12 15.41
CA VAL A 324 15.47 -0.58 16.72
C VAL A 324 16.93 -0.18 16.68
N THR A 325 17.22 1.07 17.02
CA THR A 325 18.60 1.58 17.06
C THR A 325 19.36 0.98 18.25
N PRO A 326 20.70 1.05 18.27
CA PRO A 326 21.51 0.62 19.42
C PRO A 326 21.12 1.31 20.72
N GLU A 327 20.58 2.53 20.67
CA GLU A 327 20.10 3.33 21.80
C GLU A 327 18.71 2.90 22.28
N GLY A 328 18.06 1.95 21.57
CA GLY A 328 16.73 1.43 21.91
C GLY A 328 15.57 2.23 21.33
N GLU A 329 15.82 3.19 20.43
CA GLU A 329 14.75 3.92 19.75
C GLU A 329 14.12 3.06 18.66
N THR A 330 12.81 3.00 18.58
CA THR A 330 12.10 2.40 17.44
C THR A 330 11.97 3.46 16.33
N VAL A 331 12.57 3.18 15.18
CA VAL A 331 12.53 4.04 14.00
C VAL A 331 11.64 3.43 12.94
N LEU A 332 10.66 4.20 12.49
CA LEU A 332 9.80 3.86 11.35
C LEU A 332 10.36 4.50 10.08
N THR A 333 10.49 3.72 9.03
CA THR A 333 10.91 4.18 7.70
C THR A 333 9.75 3.97 6.74
N LEU A 334 9.34 5.04 6.05
CA LEU A 334 8.24 5.03 5.09
C LEU A 334 8.77 5.41 3.71
N VAL A 335 8.18 4.82 2.67
CA VAL A 335 8.46 5.19 1.28
C VAL A 335 7.17 5.48 0.54
N SER A 336 7.22 6.43 -0.39
CA SER A 336 6.11 6.74 -1.29
C SER A 336 6.38 6.26 -2.70
N ASP A 337 5.31 5.92 -3.39
CA ASP A 337 5.27 5.65 -4.82
C ASP A 337 5.01 6.94 -5.61
N ASP A 338 5.86 7.22 -6.62
CA ASP A 338 5.66 8.34 -7.54
C ASP A 338 4.72 7.99 -8.71
N ASN A 339 4.22 6.75 -8.78
CA ASN A 339 3.38 6.25 -9.88
C ASN A 339 3.97 6.54 -11.27
N PHE A 340 5.30 6.71 -11.37
CA PHE A 340 5.99 7.21 -12.57
C PHE A 340 5.36 8.52 -13.11
N SER A 341 4.87 9.36 -12.22
CA SER A 341 4.18 10.62 -12.49
C SER A 341 5.12 11.80 -12.28
N LEU A 342 5.03 12.82 -13.12
CA LEU A 342 5.83 14.04 -12.99
C LEU A 342 5.44 14.91 -11.78
N ILE A 343 4.29 14.64 -11.17
CA ILE A 343 3.78 15.44 -10.05
C ILE A 343 3.90 14.73 -8.70
N GLN A 344 4.20 13.43 -8.68
CA GLN A 344 4.40 12.66 -7.47
C GLN A 344 5.90 12.41 -7.24
N ARG A 345 6.26 12.06 -6.01
CA ARG A 345 7.64 12.00 -5.57
C ARG A 345 7.93 10.67 -4.88
N ASN A 346 9.11 10.10 -5.12
CA ASN A 346 9.65 9.03 -4.28
C ASN A 346 10.22 9.66 -3.01
N LEU A 347 9.47 9.59 -1.92
CA LEU A 347 9.91 10.05 -0.60
C LEU A 347 10.44 8.87 0.19
N LEU A 348 11.52 9.09 0.95
CA LEU A 348 11.98 8.20 2.01
C LEU A 348 11.97 9.00 3.30
N LEU A 349 11.10 8.65 4.24
CA LEU A 349 10.86 9.39 5.48
C LEU A 349 11.20 8.53 6.68
N GLN A 350 11.83 9.12 7.70
CA GLN A 350 12.07 8.44 8.97
C GLN A 350 11.49 9.21 10.14
N PHE A 351 10.89 8.45 11.06
CA PHE A 351 10.33 8.94 12.31
C PHE A 351 10.79 8.06 13.47
N THR A 352 10.99 8.67 14.65
CA THR A 352 11.10 7.93 15.89
C THR A 352 9.69 7.72 16.47
N LEU A 353 9.35 6.49 16.85
CA LEU A 353 8.16 6.20 17.63
C LEU A 353 8.42 6.63 19.07
N VAL A 354 7.66 7.62 19.54
CA VAL A 354 7.75 8.17 20.92
C VAL A 354 6.41 7.88 21.63
N GLU A 355 6.49 7.15 22.75
CA GLU A 355 5.32 6.76 23.56
C GLU A 355 4.89 7.88 24.51
#